data_13974bbfff4e693908e3c79cd66483fb
#
_entry.id   13974bbfff4e693908e3c79cd66483fb
#
_cell.length_a   1.000
_cell.length_b   1.000
_cell.length_c   1.000
_cell.angle_alpha   90.00
_cell.angle_beta   90.00
_cell.angle_gamma   90.00
#
_symmetry.space_group_name_H-M   'P 1'
#
loop_
_entity.id
_entity.type
_entity.pdbx_description
1 polymer ?
#
loop_
_entity_poly.entity_id
_entity_poly.type
_entity_poly.pdbx_seq_one_letter_code
_entity_poly.pdbx_strand_id
1 'polypeptide(L)'
;VKDTTTEQDSQSEGTGEGWMHNRTTLILAIGFVVLVLVAAGGVAGSRLLGGGESSDRNQAGGNSQTATTTTSGATPTGFAPPSSDQLGRPVTRPNNLAGQALPQNPVPHGDYNCPAAPNCAVVDAPSGMMWQQVGPFTLPFSTSDGPARIDGPVAAGYTRTPQGAALAAWQIIWRLAMSRTYYDAVVPRQVTGTAQDLDSLTPTKGNWDISQKPAYFLRPSAFRLTSWDGSHAIIQYAVPQVGGSWFSMQFDAIWVDGDWKLRAPGPTENKVKTPVASLVGWTPW
;
A
#
# COMPACT_ATOMS: atom_id res chain seq x y z
N VAL A 1 -67.34 -26.36 -39.30
CA VAL A 1 -67.22 -26.84 -37.93
C VAL A 1 -66.31 -25.90 -37.19
N LYS A 2 -66.90 -25.24 -36.24
CA LYS A 2 -66.33 -24.43 -35.15
C LYS A 2 -65.04 -25.06 -34.57
N ASP A 3 -64.08 -24.29 -34.14
CA ASP A 3 -64.03 -23.98 -32.73
C ASP A 3 -63.04 -22.82 -32.40
N THR A 4 -63.50 -22.10 -31.48
CA THR A 4 -62.99 -20.98 -30.71
C THR A 4 -61.73 -21.40 -29.85
N THR A 5 -60.69 -20.59 -29.79
CA THR A 5 -59.83 -20.62 -28.60
C THR A 5 -59.22 -19.24 -28.31
N THR A 6 -59.48 -18.83 -27.19
CA THR A 6 -59.24 -17.71 -26.32
C THR A 6 -57.84 -17.16 -26.39
N GLU A 7 -57.72 -15.83 -26.57
CA GLU A 7 -56.60 -15.01 -26.21
C GLU A 7 -56.44 -15.00 -24.67
N GLN A 8 -55.22 -15.22 -24.21
CA GLN A 8 -54.84 -14.95 -22.82
C GLN A 8 -53.65 -13.97 -22.83
N ASP A 9 -54.04 -12.76 -22.53
CA ASP A 9 -53.19 -11.62 -22.26
C ASP A 9 -52.33 -11.91 -21.03
N SER A 10 -51.02 -11.83 -21.16
CA SER A 10 -50.09 -11.87 -20.02
C SER A 10 -49.25 -10.60 -20.04
N GLN A 11 -49.75 -9.61 -19.32
CA GLN A 11 -48.93 -8.46 -18.90
C GLN A 11 -47.77 -8.97 -18.05
N SER A 12 -46.54 -8.74 -18.47
CA SER A 12 -45.37 -8.81 -17.63
C SER A 12 -44.95 -7.39 -17.24
N GLU A 13 -45.31 -7.04 -16.04
CA GLU A 13 -44.74 -5.88 -15.34
C GLU A 13 -43.23 -6.08 -15.16
N GLY A 14 -42.45 -5.28 -15.88
CA GLY A 14 -41.00 -5.18 -15.71
C GLY A 14 -40.70 -4.29 -14.53
N THR A 15 -40.46 -4.87 -13.39
CA THR A 15 -39.97 -4.18 -12.22
C THR A 15 -38.49 -3.78 -12.42
N GLY A 16 -38.26 -2.48 -12.50
CA GLY A 16 -36.93 -1.89 -12.56
C GLY A 16 -36.21 -1.93 -11.20
N GLU A 17 -35.54 -3.03 -10.88
CA GLU A 17 -34.72 -3.18 -9.67
C GLU A 17 -33.24 -3.44 -9.93
N GLY A 18 -32.72 -3.16 -11.12
CA GLY A 18 -31.33 -3.44 -11.49
C GLY A 18 -30.31 -2.39 -11.10
N TRP A 19 -30.72 -1.16 -10.76
CA TRP A 19 -29.72 -0.06 -10.61
C TRP A 19 -29.18 0.15 -9.18
N MET A 20 -29.91 -0.21 -8.15
CA MET A 20 -29.47 0.10 -6.77
C MET A 20 -28.44 -0.87 -6.19
N HIS A 21 -28.27 -2.06 -6.75
CA HIS A 21 -27.36 -3.08 -6.22
C HIS A 21 -25.87 -2.76 -6.48
N ASN A 22 -25.55 -2.02 -7.55
CA ASN A 22 -24.16 -1.74 -7.92
C ASN A 22 -23.48 -0.64 -7.06
N ARG A 23 -24.26 0.28 -6.51
CA ARG A 23 -23.70 1.35 -5.66
C ARG A 23 -23.36 0.88 -4.24
N THR A 24 -24.16 -0.02 -3.70
CA THR A 24 -23.95 -0.56 -2.35
C THR A 24 -22.75 -1.50 -2.29
N THR A 25 -22.48 -2.25 -3.35
CA THR A 25 -21.33 -3.17 -3.45
C THR A 25 -20.02 -2.37 -3.61
N LEU A 26 -20.05 -1.24 -4.30
CA LEU A 26 -18.87 -0.38 -4.50
C LEU A 26 -18.46 0.35 -3.20
N ILE A 27 -19.42 0.79 -2.41
CA ILE A 27 -19.19 1.41 -1.10
C ILE A 27 -18.61 0.38 -0.10
N LEU A 28 -19.03 -0.88 -0.18
CA LEU A 28 -18.51 -1.95 0.67
C LEU A 28 -17.04 -2.33 0.35
N ALA A 29 -16.59 -2.22 -0.90
CA ALA A 29 -15.23 -2.57 -1.27
C ALA A 29 -14.19 -1.56 -0.77
N ILE A 30 -14.50 -0.28 -0.74
CA ILE A 30 -13.62 0.79 -0.23
C ILE A 30 -13.75 0.90 1.29
N GLY A 31 -14.97 0.80 1.82
CA GLY A 31 -15.24 0.74 3.26
C GLY A 31 -14.53 -0.44 3.93
N PHE A 32 -14.26 -1.53 3.20
CA PHE A 32 -13.59 -2.71 3.74
C PHE A 32 -12.08 -2.51 3.92
N VAL A 33 -11.39 -1.73 3.09
CA VAL A 33 -10.00 -1.33 3.36
C VAL A 33 -9.94 -0.50 4.65
N VAL A 34 -10.89 0.42 4.87
CA VAL A 34 -11.01 1.20 6.11
C VAL A 34 -11.50 0.33 7.27
N LEU A 35 -12.39 -0.63 7.04
CA LEU A 35 -12.96 -1.49 8.10
C LEU A 35 -11.97 -2.55 8.59
N VAL A 36 -11.09 -3.07 7.73
CA VAL A 36 -9.95 -3.90 8.16
C VAL A 36 -8.96 -3.08 8.99
N LEU A 37 -8.87 -1.76 8.72
CA LEU A 37 -8.11 -0.81 9.53
C LEU A 37 -8.67 -0.68 10.96
N VAL A 38 -9.99 -0.74 11.11
CA VAL A 38 -10.67 -0.60 12.42
C VAL A 38 -10.72 -1.93 13.18
N ALA A 39 -10.95 -3.05 12.50
CA ALA A 39 -11.05 -4.36 13.15
C ALA A 39 -9.71 -4.90 13.69
N ALA A 40 -8.59 -4.60 13.02
CA ALA A 40 -7.26 -4.98 13.51
C ALA A 40 -6.81 -4.13 14.72
N GLY A 41 -7.30 -2.90 14.84
CA GLY A 41 -7.02 -2.01 15.98
C GLY A 41 -7.83 -2.29 17.24
N GLY A 42 -8.99 -2.95 17.11
CA GLY A 42 -9.93 -3.17 18.23
C GLY A 42 -9.52 -4.24 19.24
N VAL A 43 -8.64 -5.16 18.87
CA VAL A 43 -8.25 -6.28 19.76
C VAL A 43 -7.02 -5.98 20.61
N ALA A 44 -6.22 -4.97 20.24
CA ALA A 44 -5.04 -4.58 21.00
C ALA A 44 -5.33 -3.58 22.14
N GLY A 45 -6.51 -2.93 22.14
CA GLY A 45 -6.86 -1.87 23.10
C GLY A 45 -7.37 -2.34 24.46
N SER A 46 -7.72 -3.62 24.64
CA SER A 46 -8.41 -4.08 25.86
C SER A 46 -7.50 -4.67 26.95
N ARG A 47 -6.18 -4.64 26.80
CA ARG A 47 -5.25 -5.20 27.81
C ARG A 47 -4.36 -4.19 28.54
N LEU A 48 -4.60 -2.88 28.37
CA LEU A 48 -3.77 -1.83 29.00
C LEU A 48 -4.52 -0.95 30.02
N LEU A 49 -5.59 -1.47 30.63
CA LEU A 49 -6.23 -0.80 31.78
C LEU A 49 -6.24 -1.78 32.96
N GLY A 50 -5.14 -1.85 33.67
CA GLY A 50 -5.03 -2.60 34.92
C GLY A 50 -3.77 -2.24 35.69
N GLY A 51 -3.85 -1.23 36.49
CA GLY A 51 -3.38 -1.07 37.85
C GLY A 51 -1.90 -1.03 38.20
N GLY A 52 -1.54 -0.03 39.01
CA GLY A 52 -0.60 -0.17 40.08
C GLY A 52 0.55 0.80 40.18
N GLU A 53 0.32 1.83 40.87
CA GLU A 53 1.07 2.65 41.85
C GLU A 53 2.59 2.47 42.03
N SER A 54 3.23 3.64 42.06
CA SER A 54 4.15 4.21 43.10
C SER A 54 5.60 3.72 43.15
N SER A 55 6.54 4.59 42.96
CA SER A 55 7.34 5.27 43.99
C SER A 55 8.63 5.91 43.47
N ASP A 56 8.70 7.17 43.69
CA ASP A 56 9.77 8.06 44.22
C ASP A 56 11.26 7.91 43.87
N ARG A 57 11.76 9.09 43.49
CA ARG A 57 13.08 9.73 43.80
C ARG A 57 14.33 9.23 43.12
N ASN A 58 14.96 10.05 42.27
CA ASN A 58 15.98 10.98 42.71
C ASN A 58 16.38 12.00 41.62
N GLN A 59 16.61 13.19 42.14
CA GLN A 59 16.98 14.41 41.47
C GLN A 59 18.51 14.47 41.33
N ALA A 60 19.02 14.77 40.13
CA ALA A 60 20.33 15.36 39.98
C ALA A 60 20.30 16.32 38.80
N GLY A 61 20.55 17.57 39.08
CA GLY A 61 20.55 18.68 38.15
C GLY A 61 21.69 18.65 37.14
N GLY A 62 21.43 19.21 35.97
CA GLY A 62 22.43 19.44 34.92
C GLY A 62 21.86 20.42 33.89
N ASN A 63 22.25 21.62 34.05
CA ASN A 63 22.29 22.81 33.21
C ASN A 63 21.67 22.70 31.80
N SER A 64 20.51 23.30 31.64
CA SER A 64 19.89 23.57 30.34
C SER A 64 20.56 24.80 29.71
N GLN A 65 21.40 24.61 28.74
CA GLN A 65 21.72 25.65 27.77
C GLN A 65 20.68 25.56 26.64
N THR A 66 19.74 26.49 26.66
CA THR A 66 18.83 26.75 25.56
C THR A 66 19.61 27.36 24.38
N ALA A 67 20.07 26.52 23.49
CA ALA A 67 20.53 26.98 22.19
C ALA A 67 19.34 27.14 21.27
N THR A 68 18.84 28.35 21.16
CA THR A 68 17.89 28.75 20.10
C THR A 68 18.64 28.75 18.77
N THR A 69 18.72 27.61 18.14
CA THR A 69 19.22 27.49 16.76
C THR A 69 18.04 27.65 15.84
N THR A 70 17.89 28.81 15.25
CA THR A 70 17.04 29.05 14.08
C THR A 70 17.63 28.25 12.92
N THR A 71 17.26 27.00 12.79
CA THR A 71 17.74 26.15 11.69
C THR A 71 16.79 26.31 10.51
N SER A 72 17.30 26.95 9.47
CA SER A 72 16.81 26.86 8.08
C SER A 72 16.35 25.43 7.79
N GLY A 73 15.17 25.27 7.20
CA GLY A 73 14.42 24.01 7.04
C GLY A 73 15.08 22.88 6.28
N ALA A 74 16.18 22.37 6.75
CA ALA A 74 16.79 21.13 6.26
C ALA A 74 15.93 19.92 6.70
N THR A 75 15.60 19.06 5.75
CA THR A 75 14.91 17.80 6.06
C THR A 75 15.76 16.96 7.00
N PRO A 76 15.22 16.48 8.14
CA PRO A 76 15.96 15.62 9.07
C PRO A 76 16.48 14.37 8.36
N THR A 77 17.74 14.02 8.58
CA THR A 77 18.37 12.80 8.05
C THR A 77 18.74 11.85 9.18
N GLY A 78 18.99 10.57 8.81
CA GLY A 78 19.34 9.52 9.76
C GLY A 78 18.14 8.73 10.26
N PHE A 79 18.40 7.87 11.24
CA PHE A 79 17.43 6.92 11.74
C PHE A 79 17.41 6.93 13.28
N ALA A 80 16.23 6.80 13.84
CA ALA A 80 16.02 6.51 15.25
C ALA A 80 16.34 5.03 15.55
N PRO A 81 16.41 4.62 16.82
CA PRO A 81 16.56 3.21 17.18
C PRO A 81 15.53 2.33 16.46
N PRO A 82 15.96 1.14 15.99
CA PRO A 82 15.08 0.25 15.24
C PRO A 82 13.89 -0.24 16.08
N SER A 83 12.81 -0.60 15.42
CA SER A 83 11.61 -1.19 16.02
C SER A 83 11.26 -2.51 15.31
N SER A 84 10.15 -3.10 15.69
CA SER A 84 9.62 -4.30 15.04
C SER A 84 8.18 -4.09 14.63
N ASP A 85 7.76 -4.77 13.57
CA ASP A 85 6.33 -4.88 13.22
C ASP A 85 5.61 -5.89 14.16
N GLN A 86 4.32 -6.08 13.97
CA GLN A 86 3.50 -6.98 14.78
C GLN A 86 3.91 -8.46 14.69
N LEU A 87 4.72 -8.84 13.71
CA LEU A 87 5.27 -10.17 13.54
C LEU A 87 6.74 -10.26 14.00
N GLY A 88 7.24 -9.25 14.72
CA GLY A 88 8.63 -9.20 15.20
C GLY A 88 9.68 -8.95 14.13
N ARG A 89 9.30 -8.58 12.91
CA ARG A 89 10.25 -8.31 11.82
C ARG A 89 10.83 -6.90 11.96
N PRO A 90 12.13 -6.71 11.70
CA PRO A 90 12.78 -5.40 11.86
C PRO A 90 12.15 -4.31 11.02
N VAL A 91 11.94 -3.14 11.61
CA VAL A 91 11.47 -1.92 10.97
C VAL A 91 12.35 -0.76 11.40
N THR A 92 12.88 -0.04 10.43
CA THR A 92 13.70 1.14 10.66
C THR A 92 12.82 2.38 10.76
N ARG A 93 13.14 3.30 11.67
CA ARG A 93 12.41 4.56 11.87
C ARG A 93 13.24 5.71 11.34
N PRO A 94 12.92 6.26 10.15
CA PRO A 94 13.65 7.42 9.64
C PRO A 94 13.30 8.69 10.44
N ASN A 95 14.28 9.60 10.57
CA ASN A 95 14.03 10.92 11.16
C ASN A 95 13.16 11.80 10.24
N ASN A 96 13.24 11.58 8.92
CA ASN A 96 12.28 12.15 7.98
C ASN A 96 10.99 11.33 8.00
N LEU A 97 9.88 11.94 8.42
CA LEU A 97 8.57 11.26 8.51
C LEU A 97 8.05 10.73 7.17
N ALA A 98 8.51 11.27 6.05
CA ALA A 98 8.19 10.78 4.71
C ALA A 98 9.08 9.61 4.25
N GLY A 99 10.01 9.16 5.08
CA GLY A 99 11.00 8.15 4.75
C GLY A 99 12.32 8.76 4.30
N GLN A 100 13.36 7.96 4.23
CA GLN A 100 14.69 8.37 3.80
C GLN A 100 15.17 7.48 2.65
N ALA A 101 15.45 8.09 1.49
CA ALA A 101 16.09 7.40 0.38
C ALA A 101 17.45 6.85 0.80
N LEU A 102 17.77 5.65 0.34
CA LEU A 102 19.06 5.01 0.56
C LEU A 102 20.04 5.43 -0.55
N PRO A 103 21.35 5.44 -0.28
CA PRO A 103 22.36 5.56 -1.34
C PRO A 103 22.13 4.49 -2.40
N GLN A 104 22.04 4.89 -3.67
CA GLN A 104 21.76 3.96 -4.75
C GLN A 104 23.02 3.30 -5.29
N ASN A 105 22.96 1.99 -5.43
CA ASN A 105 23.96 1.14 -6.08
C ASN A 105 23.22 0.13 -6.96
N PRO A 106 22.79 0.54 -8.17
CA PRO A 106 22.00 -0.30 -9.06
C PRO A 106 22.73 -1.61 -9.40
N VAL A 107 21.99 -2.70 -9.35
CA VAL A 107 22.47 -4.04 -9.73
C VAL A 107 21.87 -4.39 -11.08
N PRO A 108 22.67 -4.85 -12.05
CA PRO A 108 22.13 -5.34 -13.30
C PRO A 108 21.23 -6.56 -13.06
N HIS A 109 20.00 -6.50 -13.56
CA HIS A 109 19.10 -7.64 -13.62
C HIS A 109 19.12 -8.21 -15.04
N GLY A 110 19.04 -9.53 -15.17
CA GLY A 110 18.92 -10.18 -16.47
C GLY A 110 17.60 -9.82 -17.16
N ASP A 111 17.49 -10.15 -18.43
CA ASP A 111 16.25 -9.98 -19.19
C ASP A 111 15.15 -10.82 -18.54
N TYR A 112 14.05 -10.17 -18.23
CA TYR A 112 12.88 -10.78 -17.65
C TYR A 112 11.70 -10.65 -18.60
N ASN A 113 11.04 -11.74 -18.86
CA ASN A 113 9.83 -11.77 -19.68
C ASN A 113 8.75 -12.56 -18.96
N CYS A 114 7.57 -11.97 -18.88
CA CYS A 114 6.40 -12.58 -18.26
C CYS A 114 5.14 -12.10 -18.97
N PRO A 115 4.78 -12.68 -20.11
CA PRO A 115 3.60 -12.24 -20.88
C PRO A 115 2.30 -12.41 -20.08
N ALA A 116 2.18 -13.48 -19.31
CA ALA A 116 1.07 -13.70 -18.36
C ALA A 116 1.35 -14.92 -17.46
N ALA A 117 0.78 -14.88 -16.23
CA ALA A 117 0.77 -16.07 -15.37
C ALA A 117 0.05 -17.26 -16.05
N PRO A 118 0.47 -18.54 -15.77
CA PRO A 118 1.44 -18.93 -14.76
C PRO A 118 2.90 -18.93 -15.22
N ASN A 119 3.22 -18.53 -16.46
CA ASN A 119 4.52 -18.70 -17.11
C ASN A 119 5.55 -17.62 -16.74
N CYS A 120 5.35 -16.91 -15.63
CA CYS A 120 6.28 -15.92 -15.14
C CYS A 120 7.34 -16.59 -14.26
N ALA A 121 8.60 -16.38 -14.61
CA ALA A 121 9.72 -16.82 -13.76
C ALA A 121 9.72 -16.03 -12.43
N VAL A 122 10.33 -16.59 -11.41
CA VAL A 122 10.61 -15.89 -10.16
C VAL A 122 11.77 -14.93 -10.40
N VAL A 123 11.61 -13.67 -10.01
CA VAL A 123 12.70 -12.68 -10.08
C VAL A 123 13.52 -12.71 -8.78
N ASP A 124 14.77 -12.24 -8.85
CA ASP A 124 15.57 -12.03 -7.65
C ASP A 124 14.99 -10.91 -6.78
N ALA A 125 15.24 -10.98 -5.49
CA ALA A 125 14.86 -9.91 -4.56
C ALA A 125 15.66 -8.62 -4.86
N PRO A 126 15.09 -7.43 -4.60
CA PRO A 126 15.86 -6.20 -4.60
C PRO A 126 17.01 -6.28 -3.58
N SER A 127 18.16 -5.71 -3.90
CA SER A 127 19.32 -5.72 -3.00
C SER A 127 19.26 -4.57 -1.99
N GLY A 128 19.90 -4.76 -0.83
CA GLY A 128 20.01 -3.74 0.21
C GLY A 128 18.66 -3.24 0.72
N MET A 129 17.73 -4.17 0.95
CA MET A 129 16.39 -3.87 1.43
C MET A 129 16.36 -3.31 2.84
N MET A 130 15.64 -2.22 3.02
CA MET A 130 15.32 -1.62 4.31
C MET A 130 13.82 -1.31 4.36
N TRP A 131 13.14 -1.83 5.39
CA TRP A 131 11.74 -1.52 5.64
C TRP A 131 11.66 -0.35 6.62
N GLN A 132 11.09 0.77 6.16
CA GLN A 132 10.98 1.99 6.96
C GLN A 132 9.54 2.24 7.37
N GLN A 133 9.35 2.72 8.59
CA GLN A 133 8.06 3.19 9.06
C GLN A 133 7.79 4.59 8.50
N VAL A 134 6.72 4.73 7.72
CA VAL A 134 6.24 6.00 7.17
C VAL A 134 4.77 6.15 7.58
N GLY A 135 4.51 6.95 8.60
CA GLY A 135 3.21 6.99 9.24
C GLY A 135 2.78 5.60 9.76
N PRO A 136 1.55 5.13 9.47
CA PRO A 136 1.07 3.82 9.91
C PRO A 136 1.56 2.66 9.03
N PHE A 137 2.31 2.93 7.97
CA PHE A 137 2.75 1.94 6.99
C PHE A 137 4.22 1.58 7.15
N THR A 138 4.54 0.35 6.81
CA THR A 138 5.93 -0.11 6.64
C THR A 138 6.21 -0.20 5.15
N LEU A 139 7.07 0.68 4.66
CA LEU A 139 7.35 0.85 3.24
C LEU A 139 8.76 0.36 2.87
N PRO A 140 8.93 -0.25 1.67
CA PRO A 140 10.20 -0.82 1.24
C PRO A 140 11.11 0.22 0.61
N PHE A 141 12.39 0.18 0.94
CA PHE A 141 13.47 0.93 0.33
C PHE A 141 14.58 -0.04 -0.05
N SER A 142 15.21 0.17 -1.19
CA SER A 142 16.29 -0.66 -1.69
C SER A 142 17.46 0.22 -2.13
N THR A 143 18.68 -0.29 -1.99
CA THR A 143 19.87 0.36 -2.54
C THR A 143 20.03 0.08 -4.04
N SER A 144 19.41 -0.98 -4.58
CA SER A 144 19.52 -1.31 -6.00
C SER A 144 18.38 -0.74 -6.86
N ASP A 145 17.15 -0.70 -6.32
CA ASP A 145 15.95 -0.48 -7.13
C ASP A 145 15.08 0.72 -6.66
N GLY A 146 15.54 1.46 -5.67
CA GLY A 146 14.92 2.71 -5.23
C GLY A 146 14.00 2.58 -4.00
N PRO A 147 13.27 3.66 -3.67
CA PRO A 147 13.29 4.97 -4.31
C PRO A 147 14.62 5.72 -4.11
N ALA A 148 15.09 6.40 -5.16
CA ALA A 148 16.33 7.18 -5.11
C ALA A 148 16.15 8.56 -4.47
N ARG A 149 14.92 9.06 -4.36
CA ARG A 149 14.61 10.36 -3.76
C ARG A 149 13.25 10.36 -3.06
N ILE A 150 13.18 11.17 -2.01
CA ILE A 150 11.94 11.49 -1.30
C ILE A 150 11.72 13.00 -1.42
N ASP A 151 10.60 13.37 -2.01
CA ASP A 151 10.18 14.75 -2.23
C ASP A 151 8.84 14.96 -1.49
N GLY A 152 8.92 15.27 -0.20
CA GLY A 152 7.76 15.30 0.68
C GLY A 152 6.99 13.97 0.65
N PRO A 153 5.69 13.98 0.32
CA PRO A 153 4.87 12.78 0.20
C PRO A 153 5.30 11.81 -0.89
N VAL A 154 6.08 12.25 -1.90
CA VAL A 154 6.39 11.50 -3.11
C VAL A 154 7.72 10.77 -2.97
N ALA A 155 7.72 9.47 -3.21
CA ALA A 155 8.91 8.63 -3.34
C ALA A 155 9.11 8.28 -4.81
N ALA A 156 10.29 8.55 -5.39
CA ALA A 156 10.51 8.48 -6.83
C ALA A 156 11.94 8.03 -7.17
N GLY A 157 12.17 7.75 -8.48
CA GLY A 157 13.47 7.30 -8.97
C GLY A 157 13.69 5.81 -8.74
N TYR A 158 12.73 5.02 -9.16
CA TYR A 158 12.84 3.56 -9.19
C TYR A 158 13.53 3.10 -10.47
N THR A 159 14.19 1.96 -10.43
CA THR A 159 14.75 1.35 -11.64
C THR A 159 13.65 0.79 -12.55
N ARG A 160 13.93 0.73 -13.85
CA ARG A 160 13.01 0.10 -14.82
C ARG A 160 13.21 -1.42 -14.82
N THR A 161 12.89 -2.04 -13.69
CA THR A 161 13.02 -3.47 -13.42
C THR A 161 11.74 -4.01 -12.79
N PRO A 162 11.50 -5.33 -12.79
CA PRO A 162 10.42 -5.94 -12.02
C PRO A 162 10.45 -5.56 -10.54
N GLN A 163 11.65 -5.47 -9.96
CA GLN A 163 11.89 -5.09 -8.58
C GLN A 163 11.50 -3.64 -8.32
N GLY A 164 11.94 -2.72 -9.20
CA GLY A 164 11.58 -1.31 -9.11
C GLY A 164 10.07 -1.09 -9.24
N ALA A 165 9.39 -1.81 -10.13
CA ALA A 165 7.93 -1.77 -10.26
C ALA A 165 7.24 -2.24 -8.97
N ALA A 166 7.73 -3.33 -8.35
CA ALA A 166 7.17 -3.86 -7.12
C ALA A 166 7.37 -2.89 -5.94
N LEU A 167 8.52 -2.24 -5.83
CA LEU A 167 8.77 -1.22 -4.82
C LEU A 167 7.86 -0.01 -5.02
N ALA A 168 7.76 0.48 -6.27
CA ALA A 168 6.99 1.68 -6.61
C ALA A 168 5.50 1.49 -6.33
N ALA A 169 4.88 0.41 -6.82
CA ALA A 169 3.45 0.19 -6.65
C ALA A 169 3.06 0.11 -5.17
N TRP A 170 3.86 -0.58 -4.33
CA TRP A 170 3.62 -0.63 -2.88
C TRP A 170 3.80 0.73 -2.21
N GLN A 171 4.82 1.49 -2.56
CA GLN A 171 5.04 2.83 -2.03
C GLN A 171 3.90 3.79 -2.39
N ILE A 172 3.51 3.84 -3.66
CA ILE A 172 2.52 4.79 -4.17
C ILE A 172 1.16 4.58 -3.51
N ILE A 173 0.65 3.32 -3.48
CA ILE A 173 -0.69 3.04 -2.95
C ILE A 173 -0.82 3.40 -1.47
N TRP A 174 0.21 3.13 -0.66
CA TRP A 174 0.12 3.42 0.78
C TRP A 174 0.40 4.88 1.11
N ARG A 175 1.20 5.57 0.30
CA ARG A 175 1.40 7.01 0.44
C ARG A 175 0.13 7.79 0.13
N LEU A 176 -0.52 7.53 -1.00
CA LEU A 176 -1.76 8.22 -1.34
C LEU A 176 -2.90 7.97 -0.33
N ALA A 177 -2.89 6.82 0.34
CA ALA A 177 -3.89 6.46 1.34
C ALA A 177 -3.66 7.12 2.71
N MET A 178 -2.51 7.77 2.95
CA MET A 178 -2.12 8.25 4.27
C MET A 178 -2.91 9.47 4.74
N SER A 179 -3.12 10.43 3.87
CA SER A 179 -3.90 11.64 4.18
C SER A 179 -4.32 12.36 2.90
N ARG A 180 -5.24 13.30 3.02
CA ARG A 180 -5.63 14.17 1.90
C ARG A 180 -4.43 14.92 1.31
N THR A 181 -3.52 15.42 2.14
CA THR A 181 -2.29 16.09 1.70
C THR A 181 -1.39 15.16 0.88
N TYR A 182 -1.25 13.90 1.32
CA TYR A 182 -0.49 12.90 0.56
C TYR A 182 -1.16 12.54 -0.74
N TYR A 183 -2.47 12.34 -0.73
CA TYR A 183 -3.25 12.07 -1.94
C TYR A 183 -3.07 13.17 -3.00
N ASP A 184 -3.25 14.44 -2.61
CA ASP A 184 -3.15 15.59 -3.51
C ASP A 184 -1.73 15.78 -4.10
N ALA A 185 -0.69 15.33 -3.39
CA ALA A 185 0.68 15.39 -3.85
C ALA A 185 1.08 14.20 -4.73
N VAL A 186 0.61 12.99 -4.37
CA VAL A 186 1.04 11.73 -5.00
C VAL A 186 0.25 11.44 -6.28
N VAL A 187 -1.07 11.61 -6.26
CA VAL A 187 -1.94 11.23 -7.38
C VAL A 187 -1.57 11.92 -8.68
N PRO A 188 -1.42 13.25 -8.75
CA PRO A 188 -1.08 13.92 -10.00
C PRO A 188 0.28 13.53 -10.59
N ARG A 189 1.19 13.06 -9.75
CA ARG A 189 2.59 12.78 -10.12
C ARG A 189 2.84 11.31 -10.41
N GLN A 190 2.15 10.41 -9.68
CA GLN A 190 2.49 8.99 -9.65
C GLN A 190 1.32 8.06 -9.93
N VAL A 191 0.14 8.58 -10.31
CA VAL A 191 -1.00 7.73 -10.66
C VAL A 191 -1.51 8.08 -12.05
N THR A 192 -1.85 7.05 -12.83
CA THR A 192 -2.47 7.17 -14.15
C THR A 192 -3.87 6.56 -14.13
N GLY A 193 -4.76 7.09 -14.94
CA GLY A 193 -6.14 6.61 -15.07
C GLY A 193 -7.09 7.72 -15.47
N THR A 194 -8.33 7.36 -15.75
CA THR A 194 -9.40 8.34 -15.97
C THR A 194 -9.81 8.99 -14.64
N ALA A 195 -10.53 10.11 -14.71
CA ALA A 195 -11.05 10.76 -13.49
C ALA A 195 -11.91 9.79 -12.64
N GLN A 196 -12.67 8.92 -13.29
CA GLN A 196 -13.48 7.91 -12.62
C GLN A 196 -12.63 6.83 -11.92
N ASP A 197 -11.52 6.41 -12.55
CA ASP A 197 -10.58 5.46 -11.94
C ASP A 197 -9.90 6.09 -10.72
N LEU A 198 -9.46 7.35 -10.83
CA LEU A 198 -8.83 8.09 -9.75
C LEU A 198 -9.79 8.31 -8.56
N ASP A 199 -11.07 8.60 -8.82
CA ASP A 199 -12.10 8.72 -7.76
C ASP A 199 -12.24 7.40 -6.97
N SER A 200 -12.03 6.25 -7.62
CA SER A 200 -12.04 4.93 -7.00
C SER A 200 -10.91 4.70 -5.99
N LEU A 201 -9.83 5.46 -6.06
CA LEU A 201 -8.68 5.38 -5.14
C LEU A 201 -8.85 6.27 -3.92
N THR A 202 -9.81 7.18 -3.92
CA THR A 202 -10.03 8.08 -2.79
C THR A 202 -10.60 7.29 -1.61
N PRO A 203 -9.87 7.13 -0.49
CA PRO A 203 -10.31 6.30 0.64
C PRO A 203 -11.60 6.79 1.29
N THR A 204 -11.75 8.10 1.36
CA THR A 204 -12.94 8.79 1.88
C THR A 204 -13.13 10.13 1.18
N LYS A 205 -14.38 10.61 1.13
CA LYS A 205 -14.63 11.99 0.70
C LYS A 205 -14.28 12.96 1.83
N GLY A 206 -13.69 14.10 1.48
CA GLY A 206 -13.31 15.14 2.42
C GLY A 206 -11.85 15.07 2.87
N ASN A 207 -11.61 15.56 4.06
CA ASN A 207 -10.29 15.59 4.67
C ASN A 207 -10.10 14.39 5.61
N TRP A 208 -9.03 13.62 5.40
CA TRP A 208 -8.63 12.52 6.28
C TRP A 208 -7.14 12.59 6.55
N ASP A 209 -6.73 12.12 7.70
CA ASP A 209 -5.32 11.96 8.06
C ASP A 209 -5.15 10.78 9.02
N ILE A 210 -4.40 9.77 8.58
CA ILE A 210 -4.01 8.63 9.40
C ILE A 210 -2.50 8.60 9.66
N SER A 211 -1.76 9.65 9.27
CA SER A 211 -0.29 9.69 9.36
C SER A 211 0.23 9.48 10.78
N GLN A 212 -0.55 9.87 11.79
CA GLN A 212 -0.21 9.74 13.20
C GLN A 212 -0.73 8.46 13.87
N LYS A 213 -1.41 7.60 13.12
CA LYS A 213 -1.87 6.32 13.66
C LYS A 213 -0.68 5.39 13.92
N PRO A 214 -0.75 4.53 14.94
CA PRO A 214 0.27 3.51 15.16
C PRO A 214 0.46 2.62 13.93
N ALA A 215 1.67 2.12 13.73
CA ALA A 215 1.96 1.17 12.66
C ALA A 215 1.19 -0.14 12.90
N TYR A 216 0.23 -0.43 12.06
CA TYR A 216 -0.58 -1.65 12.13
C TYR A 216 -0.68 -2.41 10.81
N PHE A 217 -0.19 -1.81 9.73
CA PHE A 217 -0.11 -2.49 8.45
C PHE A 217 1.10 -3.39 8.37
N LEU A 218 0.84 -4.66 8.13
CA LEU A 218 1.90 -5.62 7.91
C LEU A 218 2.50 -5.43 6.52
N ARG A 219 3.84 -5.37 6.46
CA ARG A 219 4.54 -5.43 5.18
C ARG A 219 4.31 -6.78 4.52
N PRO A 220 4.28 -6.87 3.17
CA PRO A 220 4.16 -8.15 2.48
C PRO A 220 5.35 -9.05 2.80
N SER A 221 5.12 -10.36 2.79
CA SER A 221 6.18 -11.35 2.97
C SER A 221 6.93 -11.62 1.68
N ALA A 222 6.25 -11.49 0.54
CA ALA A 222 6.80 -11.76 -0.78
C ALA A 222 5.98 -11.02 -1.85
N PHE A 223 6.53 -10.93 -3.05
CA PHE A 223 5.83 -10.47 -4.24
C PHE A 223 6.04 -11.44 -5.41
N ARG A 224 5.23 -11.32 -6.45
CA ARG A 224 5.46 -11.97 -7.74
C ARG A 224 4.86 -11.12 -8.85
N LEU A 225 5.39 -11.24 -10.04
CA LEU A 225 4.76 -10.69 -11.22
C LEU A 225 3.81 -11.71 -11.83
N THR A 226 2.69 -11.22 -12.33
CA THR A 226 1.73 -12.00 -13.11
C THR A 226 1.67 -11.52 -14.56
N SER A 227 2.26 -10.35 -14.86
CA SER A 227 2.55 -9.86 -16.20
C SER A 227 3.71 -8.87 -16.17
N TRP A 228 4.51 -8.84 -17.24
CA TRP A 228 5.62 -7.92 -17.43
C TRP A 228 6.01 -7.83 -18.90
N ASP A 229 6.18 -6.60 -19.40
CA ASP A 229 6.65 -6.32 -20.77
C ASP A 229 7.75 -5.25 -20.82
N GLY A 230 8.32 -4.86 -19.66
CA GLY A 230 9.32 -3.81 -19.53
C GLY A 230 8.75 -2.40 -19.38
N SER A 231 7.48 -2.19 -19.65
CA SER A 231 6.77 -0.90 -19.48
C SER A 231 5.48 -1.02 -18.67
N HIS A 232 4.97 -2.21 -18.51
CA HIS A 232 3.81 -2.54 -17.71
C HIS A 232 4.10 -3.76 -16.82
N ALA A 233 3.70 -3.68 -15.58
CA ALA A 233 3.85 -4.73 -14.59
C ALA A 233 2.55 -4.95 -13.82
N ILE A 234 2.09 -6.21 -13.73
CA ILE A 234 1.05 -6.61 -12.81
C ILE A 234 1.70 -7.38 -11.67
N ILE A 235 1.63 -6.82 -10.48
CA ILE A 235 2.35 -7.31 -9.30
C ILE A 235 1.36 -7.79 -8.25
N GLN A 236 1.57 -8.99 -7.73
CA GLN A 236 0.87 -9.51 -6.56
C GLN A 236 1.80 -9.50 -5.34
N TYR A 237 1.22 -9.15 -4.19
CA TYR A 237 1.90 -9.09 -2.89
C TYR A 237 1.25 -10.06 -1.92
N ALA A 238 2.02 -10.94 -1.32
CA ALA A 238 1.56 -11.85 -0.27
C ALA A 238 1.61 -11.14 1.09
N VAL A 239 0.46 -10.67 1.56
CA VAL A 239 0.34 -9.98 2.84
C VAL A 239 -0.02 -10.98 3.94
N PRO A 240 0.77 -11.08 5.02
CA PRO A 240 0.51 -12.04 6.07
C PRO A 240 -0.76 -11.69 6.86
N GLN A 241 -1.40 -12.72 7.38
CA GLN A 241 -2.54 -12.64 8.28
C GLN A 241 -2.20 -13.22 9.64
N VAL A 242 -2.99 -12.84 10.64
CA VAL A 242 -2.95 -13.52 11.93
C VAL A 242 -3.35 -14.98 11.73
N GLY A 243 -2.53 -15.90 12.24
CA GLY A 243 -2.76 -17.36 12.06
C GLY A 243 -1.88 -18.02 10.99
N GLY A 244 -0.93 -17.28 10.39
CA GLY A 244 0.13 -17.86 9.54
C GLY A 244 -0.23 -18.13 8.09
N SER A 245 -1.35 -17.58 7.62
CA SER A 245 -1.72 -17.57 6.19
C SER A 245 -1.40 -16.22 5.54
N TRP A 246 -1.59 -16.13 4.22
CA TRP A 246 -1.47 -14.88 3.47
C TRP A 246 -2.72 -14.63 2.63
N PHE A 247 -2.91 -13.38 2.26
CA PHE A 247 -3.75 -13.03 1.12
C PHE A 247 -2.94 -12.23 0.08
N SER A 248 -3.32 -12.35 -1.18
CA SER A 248 -2.70 -11.55 -2.23
C SER A 248 -3.43 -10.22 -2.40
N MET A 249 -2.66 -9.15 -2.60
CA MET A 249 -3.10 -7.87 -3.16
C MET A 249 -2.44 -7.70 -4.51
N GLN A 250 -3.16 -7.17 -5.50
CA GLN A 250 -2.64 -6.93 -6.83
C GLN A 250 -2.65 -5.45 -7.16
N PHE A 251 -1.57 -4.98 -7.76
CA PHE A 251 -1.45 -3.62 -8.29
C PHE A 251 -0.81 -3.65 -9.67
N ASP A 252 -1.21 -2.67 -10.49
CA ASP A 252 -0.67 -2.46 -11.81
C ASP A 252 0.23 -1.23 -11.82
N ALA A 253 1.42 -1.35 -12.40
CA ALA A 253 2.37 -0.26 -12.57
C ALA A 253 2.72 -0.08 -14.04
N ILE A 254 2.86 1.18 -14.46
CA ILE A 254 3.21 1.56 -15.82
C ILE A 254 4.44 2.47 -15.77
N TRP A 255 5.42 2.21 -16.65
CA TRP A 255 6.60 3.06 -16.82
C TRP A 255 6.25 4.25 -17.72
N VAL A 256 6.19 5.44 -17.14
CA VAL A 256 5.84 6.69 -17.84
C VAL A 256 6.71 7.83 -17.30
N ASP A 257 7.20 8.69 -18.19
CA ASP A 257 8.02 9.85 -17.84
C ASP A 257 9.27 9.52 -17.02
N GLY A 258 9.88 8.37 -17.27
CA GLY A 258 11.13 7.96 -16.62
C GLY A 258 10.99 7.40 -15.20
N ASP A 259 9.77 7.03 -14.78
CA ASP A 259 9.53 6.40 -13.49
C ASP A 259 8.27 5.48 -13.52
N TRP A 260 8.10 4.64 -12.51
CA TRP A 260 6.90 3.82 -12.34
C TRP A 260 5.76 4.66 -11.78
N LYS A 261 4.59 4.52 -12.40
CA LYS A 261 3.32 5.07 -11.91
C LYS A 261 2.33 3.96 -11.65
N LEU A 262 1.52 4.11 -10.61
CA LEU A 262 0.42 3.20 -10.35
C LEU A 262 -0.70 3.44 -11.38
N ARG A 263 -1.19 2.38 -12.01
CA ARG A 263 -2.44 2.46 -12.78
C ARG A 263 -3.62 2.36 -11.82
N ALA A 264 -4.46 3.38 -11.80
CA ALA A 264 -5.70 3.32 -11.03
C ALA A 264 -6.58 2.19 -11.57
N PRO A 265 -7.14 1.33 -10.71
CA PRO A 265 -8.03 0.27 -11.15
C PRO A 265 -9.34 0.87 -11.67
N GLY A 266 -9.84 0.32 -12.76
CA GLY A 266 -11.15 0.68 -13.28
C GLY A 266 -12.28 0.34 -12.29
N PRO A 267 -13.46 0.97 -12.42
CA PRO A 267 -14.57 0.80 -11.49
C PRO A 267 -15.11 -0.64 -11.46
N THR A 268 -14.88 -1.42 -12.51
CA THR A 268 -15.31 -2.82 -12.64
C THR A 268 -14.17 -3.81 -12.31
N GLU A 269 -12.95 -3.33 -12.11
CA GLU A 269 -11.84 -4.20 -11.76
C GLU A 269 -11.99 -4.73 -10.34
N ASN A 270 -12.04 -6.04 -10.24
CA ASN A 270 -12.31 -6.72 -8.97
C ASN A 270 -11.05 -6.72 -8.10
N LYS A 271 -11.06 -5.97 -7.01
CA LYS A 271 -9.98 -5.94 -6.00
C LYS A 271 -10.08 -7.14 -5.05
N VAL A 272 -10.15 -8.36 -5.62
CA VAL A 272 -10.34 -9.57 -4.81
C VAL A 272 -9.06 -9.87 -4.03
N LYS A 273 -9.20 -9.96 -2.71
CA LYS A 273 -8.18 -10.58 -1.87
C LYS A 273 -8.26 -12.09 -2.06
N THR A 274 -7.25 -12.67 -2.66
CA THR A 274 -7.20 -14.11 -2.88
C THR A 274 -6.35 -14.76 -1.79
N PRO A 275 -6.84 -15.81 -1.11
CA PRO A 275 -6.04 -16.57 -0.17
C PRO A 275 -4.79 -17.16 -0.85
N VAL A 276 -3.65 -17.10 -0.14
CA VAL A 276 -2.37 -17.67 -0.58
C VAL A 276 -1.95 -18.73 0.43
N ALA A 277 -1.91 -19.97 -0.02
CA ALA A 277 -1.57 -21.12 0.84
C ALA A 277 -0.05 -21.36 0.93
N SER A 278 0.73 -20.91 -0.06
CA SER A 278 2.17 -21.15 -0.15
C SER A 278 2.87 -20.00 -0.87
N LEU A 279 4.09 -19.71 -0.47
CA LEU A 279 4.95 -18.74 -1.14
C LEU A 279 5.90 -19.37 -2.18
N VAL A 280 5.69 -20.64 -2.54
CA VAL A 280 6.40 -21.24 -3.67
C VAL A 280 6.10 -20.46 -4.95
N GLY A 281 7.13 -20.05 -5.67
CA GLY A 281 6.99 -19.21 -6.86
C GLY A 281 6.80 -17.70 -6.58
N TRP A 282 7.03 -17.27 -5.33
CA TRP A 282 7.07 -15.89 -4.95
C TRP A 282 8.50 -15.47 -4.61
N THR A 283 8.84 -14.21 -4.86
CA THR A 283 10.10 -13.60 -4.45
C THR A 283 9.96 -13.06 -3.02
N PRO A 284 10.69 -13.57 -2.03
CA PRO A 284 10.73 -12.96 -0.69
C PRO A 284 11.45 -11.61 -0.75
N TRP A 285 11.14 -10.73 0.23
CA TRP A 285 11.80 -9.44 0.36
C TRP A 285 13.14 -9.53 1.10
#